data_dd8f78817d175c7969b4f9efeb30b7a9
#
_entry.id   dd8f78817d175c7969b4f9efeb30b7a9
#
_cell.length_a   1.000
_cell.length_b   1.000
_cell.length_c   1.000
_cell.angle_alpha   90.00
_cell.angle_beta   90.00
_cell.angle_gamma   90.00
#
_symmetry.space_group_name_H-M   'P 1'
#
loop_
_entity.id
_entity.type
_entity.pdbx_description
1 polymer ?
#
loop_
_entity_poly.entity_id
_entity_poly.type
_entity_poly.pdbx_seq_one_letter_code
_entity_poly.pdbx_strand_id
1 'polypeptide(L)'
;MKKANLTLTLLFALFNLTTNAQTTTLKGKVIISDPRYVKGADSEFLLAPEAIIYSADTIKLGTTNKRGIFEIEVPSSTSKIIVSWVGYDLEPIELSGTCDFIEIVLIPAVIYDFVSLKRANKLNEKHRKKWLPELYRQASEQGIISSEKPCR
;
A
#
# COMPACT_ATOMS: atom_id res chain seq x y z
N MET A 1 -17.15 -21.71 -56.04
CA MET A 1 -17.37 -20.62 -55.12
C MET A 1 -17.75 -21.16 -53.70
N LYS A 2 -16.91 -21.97 -53.01
CA LYS A 2 -17.19 -22.53 -51.65
C LYS A 2 -16.00 -22.42 -50.67
N LYS A 3 -14.92 -21.72 -51.05
CA LYS A 3 -13.73 -21.64 -50.17
C LYS A 3 -13.58 -20.30 -49.42
N ALA A 4 -14.43 -19.28 -49.67
CA ALA A 4 -14.32 -17.97 -49.06
C ALA A 4 -15.00 -17.87 -47.66
N ASN A 5 -15.96 -18.77 -47.35
CA ASN A 5 -16.71 -18.66 -46.09
C ASN A 5 -16.05 -19.33 -44.88
N LEU A 6 -15.03 -20.20 -45.08
CA LEU A 6 -14.35 -20.90 -44.01
C LEU A 6 -13.31 -20.02 -43.29
N THR A 7 -12.66 -19.11 -44.06
CA THR A 7 -11.66 -18.20 -43.50
C THR A 7 -12.28 -17.08 -42.66
N LEU A 8 -13.49 -16.62 -43.00
CA LEU A 8 -14.18 -15.57 -42.23
C LEU A 8 -14.68 -16.07 -40.89
N THR A 9 -15.10 -17.35 -40.79
CA THR A 9 -15.59 -17.96 -39.52
C THR A 9 -14.44 -18.19 -38.55
N LEU A 10 -13.23 -18.48 -39.04
CA LEU A 10 -12.04 -18.66 -38.18
C LEU A 10 -11.54 -17.34 -37.59
N LEU A 11 -11.70 -16.22 -38.27
CA LEU A 11 -11.30 -14.89 -37.81
C LEU A 11 -12.21 -14.39 -36.68
N PHE A 12 -13.49 -14.78 -36.67
CA PHE A 12 -14.45 -14.38 -35.62
C PHE A 12 -14.29 -15.19 -34.31
N ALA A 13 -13.75 -16.40 -34.37
CA ALA A 13 -13.52 -17.25 -33.20
C ALA A 13 -12.33 -16.78 -32.33
N LEU A 14 -11.41 -15.99 -32.90
CA LEU A 14 -10.22 -15.49 -32.20
C LEU A 14 -10.50 -14.22 -31.37
N PHE A 15 -11.65 -13.56 -31.54
CA PHE A 15 -11.98 -12.31 -30.85
C PHE A 15 -12.64 -12.49 -29.47
N ASN A 16 -12.90 -13.71 -29.02
CA ASN A 16 -13.54 -13.99 -27.73
C ASN A 16 -12.57 -14.45 -26.62
N LEU A 17 -11.28 -14.16 -26.72
CA LEU A 17 -10.38 -14.28 -25.60
C LEU A 17 -10.60 -13.08 -24.67
N THR A 18 -11.73 -13.05 -23.99
CA THR A 18 -11.91 -12.17 -22.82
C THR A 18 -10.93 -12.65 -21.76
N THR A 19 -9.82 -11.93 -21.64
CA THR A 19 -8.93 -12.08 -20.49
C THR A 19 -9.72 -11.67 -19.25
N ASN A 20 -10.26 -12.62 -18.52
CA ASN A 20 -10.76 -12.39 -17.18
C ASN A 20 -9.56 -11.98 -16.32
N ALA A 21 -9.38 -10.69 -16.11
CA ALA A 21 -8.42 -10.20 -15.13
C ALA A 21 -8.89 -10.71 -13.76
N GLN A 22 -8.19 -11.69 -13.21
CA GLN A 22 -8.48 -12.16 -11.85
C GLN A 22 -8.20 -11.01 -10.89
N THR A 23 -9.20 -10.65 -10.09
CA THR A 23 -9.08 -9.70 -9.00
C THR A 23 -8.99 -10.43 -7.67
N THR A 24 -8.31 -9.83 -6.71
CA THR A 24 -8.27 -10.28 -5.32
C THR A 24 -8.65 -9.13 -4.41
N THR A 25 -9.30 -9.46 -3.29
CA THR A 25 -9.67 -8.47 -2.27
C THR A 25 -8.53 -8.34 -1.28
N LEU A 26 -7.98 -7.13 -1.15
CA LEU A 26 -7.04 -6.78 -0.11
C LEU A 26 -7.75 -6.06 1.03
N LYS A 27 -7.49 -6.50 2.26
CA LYS A 27 -8.00 -5.88 3.49
C LYS A 27 -6.84 -5.42 4.35
N GLY A 28 -7.04 -4.37 5.12
CA GLY A 28 -5.99 -3.93 6.02
C GLY A 28 -6.39 -2.78 6.92
N LYS A 29 -5.44 -2.42 7.77
CA LYS A 29 -5.54 -1.34 8.74
C LYS A 29 -4.36 -0.39 8.58
N VAL A 30 -4.63 0.90 8.60
CA VAL A 30 -3.60 1.94 8.57
C VAL A 30 -3.64 2.69 9.90
N ILE A 31 -2.48 2.78 10.53
CA ILE A 31 -2.26 3.57 11.74
C ILE A 31 -1.12 4.56 11.50
N ILE A 32 -1.08 5.59 12.29
CA ILE A 32 -0.05 6.62 12.26
C ILE A 32 0.64 6.67 13.62
N SER A 33 1.95 6.92 13.63
CA SER A 33 2.65 7.30 14.85
C SER A 33 2.48 8.80 15.11
N ASP A 34 2.17 9.21 16.35
CA ASP A 34 2.09 10.63 16.69
C ASP A 34 3.48 11.27 16.59
N PRO A 35 3.63 12.34 15.77
CA PRO A 35 4.92 12.99 15.56
C PRO A 35 5.53 13.63 16.82
N ARG A 36 4.74 13.83 17.86
CA ARG A 36 5.20 14.45 19.13
C ARG A 36 6.11 13.53 19.96
N TYR A 37 6.14 12.23 19.68
CA TYR A 37 6.80 11.21 20.48
C TYR A 37 8.10 10.65 19.87
N VAL A 38 8.94 11.47 19.26
CA VAL A 38 10.12 11.02 18.50
C VAL A 38 11.36 10.74 19.34
N LYS A 39 11.38 10.97 20.67
CA LYS A 39 12.57 10.68 21.50
C LYS A 39 12.20 10.01 22.83
N GLY A 40 12.38 8.69 22.88
CA GLY A 40 12.55 7.96 24.14
C GLY A 40 11.31 7.69 24.98
N ALA A 41 10.12 8.05 24.51
CA ALA A 41 8.85 7.61 25.05
C ALA A 41 8.19 6.61 24.09
N ASP A 42 7.32 5.75 24.59
CA ASP A 42 6.50 4.87 23.77
C ASP A 42 5.66 5.71 22.81
N SER A 43 5.71 5.36 21.51
CA SER A 43 4.94 6.09 20.50
C SER A 43 3.45 5.90 20.74
N GLU A 44 2.71 6.98 20.68
CA GLU A 44 1.24 6.90 20.63
C GLU A 44 0.82 6.63 19.18
N PHE A 45 -0.10 5.68 19.01
CA PHE A 45 -0.62 5.31 17.69
C PHE A 45 -2.07 5.73 17.57
N LEU A 46 -2.38 6.36 16.44
CA LEU A 46 -3.73 6.79 16.10
C LEU A 46 -4.20 6.09 14.83
N LEU A 47 -5.51 6.02 14.65
CA LEU A 47 -6.10 5.53 13.40
C LEU A 47 -5.89 6.56 12.28
N ALA A 48 -5.69 6.10 11.05
CA ALA A 48 -5.58 6.94 9.86
C ALA A 48 -6.88 6.89 9.03
N PRO A 49 -7.92 7.66 9.35
CA PRO A 49 -9.12 7.74 8.53
C PRO A 49 -8.81 8.44 7.21
N GLU A 50 -9.48 8.00 6.13
CA GLU A 50 -9.33 8.59 4.78
C GLU A 50 -7.90 8.51 4.21
N ALA A 51 -7.05 7.62 4.74
CA ALA A 51 -5.79 7.30 4.11
C ALA A 51 -6.04 6.73 2.71
N ILE A 52 -5.30 7.22 1.73
CA ILE A 52 -5.51 6.86 0.32
C ILE A 52 -4.58 5.69 -0.03
N ILE A 53 -5.13 4.67 -0.66
CA ILE A 53 -4.39 3.54 -1.19
C ILE A 53 -4.29 3.70 -2.71
N TYR A 54 -3.07 3.62 -3.22
CA TYR A 54 -2.75 3.69 -4.65
C TYR A 54 -2.14 2.39 -5.15
N SER A 55 -2.28 2.13 -6.44
CA SER A 55 -1.45 1.16 -7.15
C SER A 55 -0.02 1.68 -7.30
N ALA A 56 0.91 0.83 -7.77
CA ALA A 56 2.27 1.25 -8.13
C ALA A 56 2.30 2.38 -9.18
N ASP A 57 1.30 2.41 -10.06
CA ASP A 57 1.12 3.42 -11.11
C ASP A 57 0.36 4.67 -10.63
N THR A 58 0.24 4.87 -9.32
CA THR A 58 -0.44 6.01 -8.69
C THR A 58 -1.95 6.13 -8.98
N ILE A 59 -2.59 5.04 -9.42
CA ILE A 59 -4.05 4.98 -9.56
C ILE A 59 -4.66 4.76 -8.18
N LYS A 60 -5.62 5.60 -7.80
CA LYS A 60 -6.35 5.46 -6.53
C LYS A 60 -7.19 4.18 -6.55
N LEU A 61 -6.93 3.28 -5.60
CA LEU A 61 -7.65 2.02 -5.41
C LEU A 61 -8.76 2.14 -4.36
N GLY A 62 -8.55 2.97 -3.34
CA GLY A 62 -9.54 3.18 -2.29
C GLY A 62 -9.04 4.07 -1.15
N THR A 63 -9.82 4.10 -0.06
CA THR A 63 -9.47 4.85 1.15
C THR A 63 -9.85 4.05 2.39
N THR A 64 -9.20 4.36 3.51
CA THR A 64 -9.60 3.82 4.81
C THR A 64 -10.88 4.49 5.33
N ASN A 65 -11.64 3.73 6.09
CA ASN A 65 -12.80 4.24 6.82
C ASN A 65 -12.39 4.98 8.12
N LYS A 66 -13.37 5.42 8.93
CA LYS A 66 -13.14 6.12 10.21
C LYS A 66 -12.30 5.32 11.23
N ARG A 67 -12.20 4.00 11.07
CA ARG A 67 -11.39 3.11 11.92
C ARG A 67 -10.02 2.79 11.32
N GLY A 68 -9.62 3.49 10.25
CA GLY A 68 -8.37 3.22 9.55
C GLY A 68 -8.36 1.90 8.77
N ILE A 69 -9.51 1.25 8.55
CA ILE A 69 -9.62 -0.03 7.86
C ILE A 69 -9.98 0.22 6.39
N PHE A 70 -9.35 -0.54 5.49
CA PHE A 70 -9.69 -0.56 4.07
C PHE A 70 -10.02 -1.97 3.59
N GLU A 71 -10.82 -2.01 2.54
CA GLU A 71 -11.11 -3.20 1.74
C GLU A 71 -11.17 -2.75 0.28
N ILE A 72 -10.28 -3.28 -0.56
CA ILE A 72 -10.11 -2.88 -1.96
C ILE A 72 -9.97 -4.11 -2.85
N GLU A 73 -10.43 -3.98 -4.09
CA GLU A 73 -10.18 -4.99 -5.13
C GLU A 73 -8.99 -4.57 -5.98
N VAL A 74 -8.07 -5.48 -6.20
CA VAL A 74 -6.88 -5.27 -7.02
C VAL A 74 -6.69 -6.44 -7.99
N PRO A 75 -6.07 -6.24 -9.16
CA PRO A 75 -5.63 -7.33 -10.00
C PRO A 75 -4.75 -8.32 -9.21
N SER A 76 -4.94 -9.62 -9.39
CA SER A 76 -4.13 -10.65 -8.69
C SER A 76 -2.63 -10.57 -8.99
N SER A 77 -2.26 -9.87 -10.06
CA SER A 77 -0.88 -9.57 -10.43
C SER A 77 -0.29 -8.37 -9.68
N THR A 78 -1.06 -7.70 -8.83
CA THR A 78 -0.58 -6.53 -8.08
C THR A 78 0.46 -6.96 -7.05
N SER A 79 1.69 -6.53 -7.23
CA SER A 79 2.81 -6.85 -6.33
C SER A 79 3.10 -5.75 -5.32
N LYS A 80 2.49 -4.57 -5.48
CA LYS A 80 2.79 -3.40 -4.65
C LYS A 80 1.63 -2.44 -4.60
N ILE A 81 1.38 -1.89 -3.41
CA ILE A 81 0.51 -0.73 -3.18
C ILE A 81 1.29 0.39 -2.51
N ILE A 82 0.78 1.60 -2.57
CA ILE A 82 1.34 2.78 -1.90
C ILE A 82 0.24 3.38 -1.04
N VAL A 83 0.54 3.60 0.23
CA VAL A 83 -0.39 4.23 1.16
C VAL A 83 0.07 5.65 1.48
N SER A 84 -0.87 6.57 1.49
CA SER A 84 -0.64 7.99 1.73
C SER A 84 -1.64 8.54 2.73
N TRP A 85 -1.16 9.39 3.63
CA TRP A 85 -1.99 10.21 4.50
C TRP A 85 -1.40 11.61 4.67
N VAL A 86 -2.25 12.59 4.94
CA VAL A 86 -1.81 14.00 5.01
C VAL A 86 -0.79 14.19 6.13
N GLY A 87 0.39 14.73 5.80
CA GLY A 87 1.49 14.98 6.74
C GLY A 87 2.38 13.78 7.03
N TYR A 88 2.19 12.65 6.33
CA TYR A 88 2.97 11.42 6.48
C TYR A 88 3.68 11.04 5.20
N ASP A 89 4.78 10.30 5.33
CA ASP A 89 5.52 9.78 4.18
C ASP A 89 4.67 8.75 3.40
N LEU A 90 4.89 8.70 2.10
CA LEU A 90 4.33 7.64 1.26
C LEU A 90 4.92 6.29 1.68
N GLU A 91 4.05 5.33 2.02
CA GLU A 91 4.48 3.99 2.42
C GLU A 91 4.24 2.98 1.31
N PRO A 92 5.29 2.53 0.61
CA PRO A 92 5.19 1.43 -0.35
C PRO A 92 5.14 0.09 0.39
N ILE A 93 4.14 -0.73 0.09
CA ILE A 93 3.95 -2.06 0.66
C ILE A 93 4.08 -3.09 -0.46
N GLU A 94 5.06 -3.95 -0.36
CA GLU A 94 5.20 -5.11 -1.25
C GLU A 94 4.22 -6.19 -0.80
N LEU A 95 3.41 -6.67 -1.75
CA LEU A 95 2.42 -7.71 -1.51
C LEU A 95 3.06 -9.09 -1.78
N SER A 96 3.24 -9.88 -0.75
CA SER A 96 3.55 -11.30 -0.89
C SER A 96 2.24 -12.07 -1.01
N GLY A 97 2.09 -12.95 -1.98
CA GLY A 97 0.83 -13.58 -2.41
C GLY A 97 -0.01 -14.34 -1.36
N THR A 98 0.33 -14.28 -0.08
CA THR A 98 -0.37 -14.93 1.03
C THR A 98 -0.87 -13.95 2.09
N CYS A 99 -0.96 -12.68 1.75
CA CYS A 99 -1.33 -11.64 2.71
C CYS A 99 -2.86 -11.48 2.80
N ASP A 100 -3.47 -12.03 3.83
CA ASP A 100 -4.91 -11.92 4.05
C ASP A 100 -5.32 -10.58 4.67
N PHE A 101 -4.42 -9.99 5.49
CA PHE A 101 -4.68 -8.71 6.15
C PHE A 101 -3.36 -7.93 6.30
N ILE A 102 -3.38 -6.66 5.87
CA ILE A 102 -2.21 -5.80 5.84
C ILE A 102 -2.31 -4.76 6.96
N GLU A 103 -1.31 -4.70 7.84
CA GLU A 103 -1.23 -3.72 8.92
C GLU A 103 -0.11 -2.73 8.62
N ILE A 104 -0.46 -1.46 8.44
CA ILE A 104 0.43 -0.42 7.94
C ILE A 104 0.62 0.67 8.99
N VAL A 105 1.88 0.94 9.33
CA VAL A 105 2.28 2.06 10.19
C VAL A 105 2.88 3.14 9.32
N LEU A 106 2.28 4.34 9.35
CA LEU A 106 2.82 5.50 8.66
C LEU A 106 3.68 6.34 9.61
N ILE A 107 4.79 6.87 9.08
CA ILE A 107 5.67 7.79 9.80
C ILE A 107 5.45 9.23 9.32
N PRO A 108 5.55 10.23 10.21
CA PRO A 108 5.44 11.63 9.83
C PRO A 108 6.45 12.02 8.75
N ALA A 109 5.99 12.78 7.76
CA ALA A 109 6.86 13.30 6.72
C ALA A 109 7.86 14.30 7.31
N VAL A 110 9.14 14.15 6.94
CA VAL A 110 10.18 15.09 7.31
C VAL A 110 10.49 16.00 6.13
N ILE A 111 10.31 17.30 6.34
CA ILE A 111 10.65 18.32 5.35
C ILE A 111 12.10 18.73 5.55
N TYR A 112 12.90 18.64 4.48
CA TYR A 112 14.29 19.05 4.45
C TYR A 112 14.43 20.34 3.64
N ASP A 113 14.58 21.46 4.31
CA ASP A 113 14.82 22.74 3.67
C ASP A 113 16.26 22.81 3.11
N PHE A 114 16.41 23.53 2.01
CA PHE A 114 17.71 23.85 1.38
C PHE A 114 18.55 22.65 0.91
N VAL A 115 17.92 21.49 0.64
CA VAL A 115 18.59 20.33 0.05
C VAL A 115 17.98 19.97 -1.30
N SER A 116 18.78 19.34 -2.18
CA SER A 116 18.25 18.83 -3.45
C SER A 116 17.26 17.69 -3.21
N LEU A 117 16.28 17.50 -4.11
CA LEU A 117 15.28 16.43 -4.05
C LEU A 117 15.94 15.03 -3.89
N LYS A 118 17.04 14.79 -4.65
CA LYS A 118 17.80 13.52 -4.53
C LYS A 118 18.34 13.30 -3.10
N ARG A 119 18.83 14.35 -2.46
CA ARG A 119 19.33 14.28 -1.09
C ARG A 119 18.20 14.11 -0.08
N ALA A 120 17.08 14.83 -0.24
CA ALA A 120 15.90 14.69 0.58
C ALA A 120 15.35 13.24 0.54
N ASN A 121 15.20 12.66 -0.64
CA ASN A 121 14.75 11.27 -0.80
C ASN A 121 15.68 10.27 -0.10
N LYS A 122 17.01 10.45 -0.20
CA LYS A 122 17.98 9.59 0.50
C LYS A 122 17.88 9.72 2.02
N LEU A 123 17.63 10.93 2.52
CA LEU A 123 17.45 11.18 3.96
C LEU A 123 16.15 10.57 4.47
N ASN A 124 15.05 10.71 3.73
CA ASN A 124 13.75 10.07 4.05
C ASN A 124 13.88 8.55 4.07
N GLU A 125 14.53 7.95 3.08
CA GLU A 125 14.76 6.50 3.07
C GLU A 125 15.58 6.04 4.28
N LYS A 126 16.64 6.77 4.66
CA LYS A 126 17.42 6.48 5.86
C LYS A 126 16.59 6.62 7.13
N HIS A 127 15.72 7.63 7.21
CA HIS A 127 14.82 7.87 8.32
C HIS A 127 13.83 6.70 8.47
N ARG A 128 13.18 6.30 7.38
CA ARG A 128 12.26 5.16 7.36
C ARG A 128 12.94 3.86 7.78
N LYS A 129 14.08 3.51 7.18
CA LYS A 129 14.84 2.29 7.54
C LYS A 129 15.23 2.23 9.01
N LYS A 130 15.44 3.38 9.64
CA LYS A 130 15.79 3.46 11.06
C LYS A 130 14.57 3.31 11.97
N TRP A 131 13.48 4.00 11.67
CA TRP A 131 12.38 4.18 12.61
C TRP A 131 11.21 3.22 12.38
N LEU A 132 10.94 2.86 11.13
CA LEU A 132 9.78 2.04 10.80
C LEU A 132 9.78 0.66 11.51
N PRO A 133 10.89 -0.09 11.56
CA PRO A 133 10.92 -1.36 12.29
C PRO A 133 10.63 -1.20 13.79
N GLU A 134 11.13 -0.13 14.39
CA GLU A 134 10.88 0.17 15.81
C GLU A 134 9.42 0.51 16.07
N LEU A 135 8.79 1.30 15.21
CA LEU A 135 7.37 1.63 15.32
C LEU A 135 6.48 0.39 15.15
N TYR A 136 6.80 -0.50 14.22
CA TYR A 136 6.09 -1.78 14.10
C TYR A 136 6.22 -2.64 15.36
N ARG A 137 7.42 -2.71 15.94
CA ARG A 137 7.64 -3.43 17.20
C ARG A 137 6.79 -2.84 18.32
N GLN A 138 6.84 -1.52 18.54
CA GLN A 138 6.05 -0.83 19.58
C GLN A 138 4.54 -1.01 19.39
N ALA A 139 4.05 -0.86 18.16
CA ALA A 139 2.63 -1.04 17.85
C ALA A 139 2.17 -2.49 18.10
N SER A 140 3.03 -3.47 17.83
CA SER A 140 2.77 -4.88 18.13
C SER A 140 2.78 -5.16 19.63
N GLU A 141 3.76 -4.63 20.37
CA GLU A 141 3.84 -4.76 21.83
C GLU A 141 2.65 -4.12 22.55
N GLN A 142 2.12 -3.03 22.03
CA GLN A 142 0.91 -2.37 22.52
C GLN A 142 -0.39 -3.09 22.07
N GLY A 143 -0.30 -4.15 21.28
CA GLY A 143 -1.47 -4.90 20.77
C GLY A 143 -2.31 -4.14 19.77
N ILE A 144 -1.78 -3.07 19.18
CA ILE A 144 -2.48 -2.23 18.17
C ILE A 144 -2.49 -2.90 16.81
N ILE A 145 -1.40 -3.59 16.48
CA ILE A 145 -1.24 -4.46 15.33
C ILE A 145 -0.83 -5.87 15.78
N SER A 146 -1.02 -6.85 14.92
CA SER A 146 -0.76 -8.25 15.23
C SER A 146 0.61 -8.75 14.77
N SER A 147 1.35 -7.96 13.98
CA SER A 147 2.62 -8.34 13.37
C SER A 147 3.60 -7.18 13.32
N GLU A 148 4.89 -7.48 13.50
CA GLU A 148 5.97 -6.49 13.32
C GLU A 148 6.29 -6.18 11.85
N LYS A 149 5.48 -6.68 10.93
CA LYS A 149 5.60 -6.45 9.48
C LYS A 149 4.24 -6.17 8.87
N PRO A 150 4.18 -5.40 7.77
CA PRO A 150 2.92 -5.05 7.12
C PRO A 150 2.09 -6.27 6.71
N CYS A 151 2.76 -7.34 6.34
CA CYS A 151 2.16 -8.55 5.80
C CYS A 151 2.69 -9.77 6.55
N ARG A 152 1.80 -10.69 6.90
CA ARG A 152 2.14 -11.98 7.48
C ARG A 152 2.38 -13.02 6.40
#